data_4848e86346736a0f707cf20c1c87a73b
#
_entry.id   4848e86346736a0f707cf20c1c87a73b
#
_cell.length_a   1.000
_cell.length_b   1.000
_cell.length_c   1.000
_cell.angle_alpha   90.00
_cell.angle_beta   90.00
_cell.angle_gamma   90.00
#
_symmetry.space_group_name_H-M   'P 1'
#
loop_
_entity.id
_entity.type
_entity.pdbx_description
1 polymer ?
#
loop_
_entity_poly.entity_id
_entity_poly.type
_entity_poly.pdbx_seq_one_letter_code
_entity_poly.pdbx_strand_id
1 'polypeptide(L)'
;AEDGIRDVERSRGLGDVYKRQIHLSSHHRGRPIWKESIQSFIPDYNCPSGMRVAGSAKGFMELQGVIKSGHDAAVQALDSLSIEPKGINLPKVEGDVELSIEPFWMVKGTSRGWVDQQNDVTAKDIKLAKQENFTSVEHLKRYTTLGMATDQGKTANISGLAIMANLLGKPIPEVGTTIYRPPYTPTAIGAFAGRSRDKDFRPIRKTPSHLWAEEKGAVFVEVGMWMRAQWFPEKGEAHWRQSVDREVLSTRKSVGVCDVTTLGKVDVQGKDASSFLNFIYCNGFAKLPIGKTRYGLMLREDGIAMDDGTAARLGENHFVVTTTTANAVSVYRHMEFVRQCLFPKMDIQLISTTEAWAQFAVAGPNSRNVLRKIVDKKFDISNDGFPFMACGEVTVCGGLRARLFRISFSGELAYEIAVPTRYGDALIREIMQAGKEFDIVPYGTEALGVMRIEKGHAAGNELNGTTSALNLGMGRMVSKKKDSVGSVLSEREGLNTQDALKLVGFMPVNTDDPVSAGAHLMSSGSPVDAKHDQGYITSACFSPNLNCHIGLGFLKAGDTRIGEVVRLVSPLTGQDHKVEVVSAHFVDPDGERLRA
;
A
#
# COMPACT_ATOMS: atom_id res chain seq x y z
N ALA A 1 -20.32 -0.24 -22.29
CA ALA A 1 -20.49 -1.28 -21.25
C ALA A 1 -21.66 -2.22 -21.56
N GLU A 2 -22.77 -1.72 -22.14
CA GLU A 2 -23.91 -2.56 -22.56
C GLU A 2 -23.59 -3.43 -23.77
N ASP A 3 -22.79 -2.94 -24.71
CA ASP A 3 -22.41 -3.69 -25.91
C ASP A 3 -21.47 -4.85 -25.62
N GLY A 4 -20.57 -4.72 -24.65
CA GLY A 4 -19.69 -5.80 -24.21
C GLY A 4 -20.44 -6.96 -23.54
N ILE A 5 -21.56 -6.69 -22.87
CA ILE A 5 -22.42 -7.72 -22.27
C ILE A 5 -23.18 -8.47 -23.35
N ARG A 6 -23.64 -7.80 -24.41
CA ARG A 6 -24.37 -8.42 -25.54
C ARG A 6 -23.46 -9.33 -26.38
N ASP A 7 -22.21 -8.97 -26.60
CA ASP A 7 -21.27 -9.81 -27.36
C ASP A 7 -20.87 -11.08 -26.59
N VAL A 8 -20.74 -11.00 -25.28
CA VAL A 8 -20.56 -12.19 -24.44
C VAL A 8 -21.78 -13.10 -24.44
N GLU A 9 -22.98 -12.57 -24.66
CA GLU A 9 -24.20 -13.37 -24.79
C GLU A 9 -24.32 -14.12 -26.14
N ARG A 10 -23.78 -13.58 -27.21
CA ARG A 10 -23.82 -14.20 -28.54
C ARG A 10 -22.84 -15.36 -28.74
N SER A 11 -21.78 -15.43 -27.98
CA SER A 11 -20.75 -16.48 -28.08
C SER A 11 -21.00 -17.70 -27.17
N ARG A 12 -22.17 -17.78 -26.54
CA ARG A 12 -22.50 -18.82 -25.55
C ARG A 12 -23.02 -20.07 -26.21
N GLY A 13 -22.10 -20.99 -26.48
CA GLY A 13 -22.43 -22.31 -26.95
C GLY A 13 -23.05 -23.23 -25.89
N LEU A 14 -23.22 -24.50 -26.22
CA LEU A 14 -23.84 -25.57 -25.41
C LEU A 14 -23.34 -25.67 -23.96
N GLY A 15 -22.13 -25.15 -23.67
CA GLY A 15 -21.59 -25.09 -22.31
C GLY A 15 -22.39 -24.21 -21.35
N ASP A 16 -23.05 -23.18 -21.85
CA ASP A 16 -23.90 -22.28 -21.06
C ASP A 16 -25.17 -22.97 -20.57
N VAL A 17 -25.76 -23.81 -21.41
CA VAL A 17 -26.95 -24.63 -21.09
C VAL A 17 -26.66 -25.59 -19.93
N TYR A 18 -25.43 -26.10 -19.83
CA TYR A 18 -25.04 -27.03 -18.79
C TYR A 18 -24.95 -26.39 -17.38
N LYS A 19 -24.54 -25.15 -17.26
CA LYS A 19 -24.29 -24.53 -15.94
C LYS A 19 -25.23 -23.36 -15.63
N ARG A 20 -25.47 -22.45 -16.54
CA ARG A 20 -26.27 -21.26 -16.26
C ARG A 20 -27.74 -21.53 -16.05
N GLN A 21 -28.26 -22.47 -16.78
CA GLN A 21 -29.70 -22.71 -16.81
C GLN A 21 -30.15 -23.68 -15.72
N ILE A 22 -29.27 -24.56 -15.28
CA ILE A 22 -29.58 -25.61 -14.32
C ILE A 22 -29.00 -25.39 -12.91
N HIS A 23 -28.11 -24.41 -12.71
CA HIS A 23 -27.38 -24.25 -11.45
C HIS A 23 -28.30 -23.98 -10.26
N LEU A 24 -29.40 -23.25 -10.45
CA LEU A 24 -30.35 -22.97 -9.37
C LEU A 24 -31.09 -24.23 -8.90
N SER A 25 -31.37 -25.19 -9.80
CA SER A 25 -31.98 -26.46 -9.42
C SER A 25 -31.06 -27.33 -8.56
N SER A 26 -29.74 -27.15 -8.68
CA SER A 26 -28.76 -27.92 -7.92
C SER A 26 -28.66 -27.52 -6.44
N HIS A 27 -29.20 -26.37 -6.03
CA HIS A 27 -29.19 -25.91 -4.64
C HIS A 27 -29.90 -26.86 -3.66
N HIS A 28 -30.88 -27.61 -4.14
CA HIS A 28 -31.60 -28.64 -3.38
C HIS A 28 -31.14 -30.07 -3.72
N ARG A 29 -29.88 -30.24 -4.12
CA ARG A 29 -29.31 -31.52 -4.54
C ARG A 29 -29.98 -32.13 -5.77
N GLY A 30 -30.70 -31.35 -6.59
CA GLY A 30 -31.21 -31.76 -7.87
C GLY A 30 -30.05 -32.21 -8.77
N ARG A 31 -30.21 -33.37 -9.42
CA ARG A 31 -29.22 -33.87 -10.37
C ARG A 31 -29.66 -33.54 -11.79
N PRO A 32 -28.81 -32.91 -12.61
CA PRO A 32 -29.17 -32.62 -14.01
C PRO A 32 -29.42 -33.92 -14.77
N ILE A 33 -30.40 -33.90 -15.63
CA ILE A 33 -30.83 -35.01 -16.46
C ILE A 33 -30.32 -34.81 -17.89
N TRP A 34 -29.67 -35.81 -18.45
CA TRP A 34 -29.17 -35.76 -19.83
C TRP A 34 -30.33 -35.92 -20.81
N LYS A 35 -30.42 -35.03 -21.78
CA LYS A 35 -31.41 -35.08 -22.87
C LYS A 35 -30.66 -35.30 -24.18
N GLU A 36 -30.76 -36.52 -24.72
CA GLU A 36 -30.03 -36.96 -25.90
C GLU A 36 -30.33 -36.09 -27.15
N SER A 37 -31.60 -35.73 -27.36
CA SER A 37 -32.02 -34.96 -28.56
C SER A 37 -31.38 -33.57 -28.66
N ILE A 38 -30.89 -33.02 -27.55
CA ILE A 38 -30.21 -31.71 -27.52
C ILE A 38 -28.77 -31.81 -27.06
N GLN A 39 -28.24 -33.01 -26.84
CA GLN A 39 -26.87 -33.27 -26.39
C GLN A 39 -26.45 -32.40 -25.18
N SER A 40 -27.37 -32.25 -24.22
CA SER A 40 -27.17 -31.34 -23.10
C SER A 40 -27.93 -31.77 -21.85
N PHE A 41 -27.53 -31.24 -20.70
CA PHE A 41 -28.22 -31.46 -19.42
C PHE A 41 -29.36 -30.46 -19.25
N ILE A 42 -30.49 -30.94 -18.70
CA ILE A 42 -31.62 -30.13 -18.26
C ILE A 42 -31.77 -30.24 -16.72
N PRO A 43 -32.45 -29.30 -16.07
CA PRO A 43 -32.74 -29.40 -14.63
C PRO A 43 -33.53 -30.63 -14.27
N ASP A 44 -33.31 -31.15 -13.06
CA ASP A 44 -34.18 -32.15 -12.45
C ASP A 44 -35.63 -31.63 -12.35
N TYR A 45 -36.60 -32.55 -12.51
CA TYR A 45 -38.02 -32.22 -12.36
C TYR A 45 -38.37 -31.80 -10.91
N ASN A 46 -37.56 -32.18 -9.90
CA ASN A 46 -37.70 -31.79 -8.51
C ASN A 46 -37.02 -30.44 -8.25
N CYS A 47 -37.50 -29.38 -8.87
CA CYS A 47 -37.01 -28.04 -8.59
C CYS A 47 -37.32 -27.60 -7.14
N PRO A 48 -36.54 -26.69 -6.56
CA PRO A 48 -36.83 -26.05 -5.28
C PRO A 48 -38.24 -25.46 -5.24
N SER A 49 -38.88 -25.47 -4.09
CA SER A 49 -40.20 -24.87 -3.91
C SER A 49 -40.23 -23.43 -4.42
N GLY A 50 -41.24 -23.07 -5.19
CA GLY A 50 -41.36 -21.76 -5.84
C GLY A 50 -40.54 -21.58 -7.13
N MET A 51 -39.65 -22.51 -7.48
CA MET A 51 -38.89 -22.48 -8.72
C MET A 51 -39.63 -23.17 -9.87
N ARG A 52 -39.63 -22.54 -11.05
CA ARG A 52 -40.11 -23.10 -12.29
C ARG A 52 -39.04 -22.92 -13.37
N VAL A 53 -38.94 -23.87 -14.28
CA VAL A 53 -37.99 -23.83 -15.39
C VAL A 53 -38.78 -23.88 -16.70
N ALA A 54 -38.39 -23.05 -17.65
CA ALA A 54 -39.08 -22.92 -18.94
C ALA A 54 -38.11 -22.77 -20.11
N GLY A 55 -38.61 -22.89 -21.32
CA GLY A 55 -37.85 -22.62 -22.53
C GLY A 55 -36.66 -23.55 -22.74
N SER A 56 -35.59 -23.01 -23.30
CA SER A 56 -34.36 -23.77 -23.60
C SER A 56 -33.74 -24.37 -22.33
N ALA A 57 -33.90 -23.73 -21.19
CA ALA A 57 -33.44 -24.29 -19.89
C ALA A 57 -34.14 -25.60 -19.54
N LYS A 58 -35.37 -25.80 -20.00
CA LYS A 58 -36.15 -27.05 -19.86
C LYS A 58 -35.94 -28.01 -21.04
N GLY A 59 -35.12 -27.61 -22.02
CA GLY A 59 -34.79 -28.43 -23.17
C GLY A 59 -35.75 -28.29 -24.36
N PHE A 60 -36.51 -27.21 -24.43
CA PHE A 60 -37.25 -26.82 -25.63
C PHE A 60 -36.36 -25.94 -26.49
N MET A 61 -36.13 -26.31 -27.75
CA MET A 61 -35.24 -25.56 -28.64
C MET A 61 -36.01 -24.89 -29.79
N GLU A 62 -37.20 -25.38 -30.15
CA GLU A 62 -38.08 -24.74 -31.09
C GLU A 62 -38.79 -23.55 -30.46
N LEU A 63 -38.94 -22.46 -31.21
CA LEU A 63 -39.46 -21.19 -30.69
C LEU A 63 -40.90 -21.33 -30.15
N GLN A 64 -41.76 -22.07 -30.85
CA GLN A 64 -43.13 -22.34 -30.39
C GLN A 64 -43.16 -23.08 -29.06
N GLY A 65 -42.27 -24.07 -28.88
CA GLY A 65 -42.11 -24.82 -27.63
C GLY A 65 -41.58 -23.94 -26.49
N VAL A 66 -40.65 -23.06 -26.78
CA VAL A 66 -40.11 -22.10 -25.81
C VAL A 66 -41.18 -21.16 -25.28
N ILE A 67 -41.98 -20.55 -26.19
CA ILE A 67 -43.07 -19.62 -25.85
C ILE A 67 -44.14 -20.35 -25.02
N LYS A 68 -44.57 -21.54 -25.44
CA LYS A 68 -45.57 -22.33 -24.73
C LYS A 68 -45.07 -22.73 -23.35
N SER A 69 -43.83 -23.20 -23.23
CA SER A 69 -43.24 -23.59 -21.98
C SER A 69 -43.12 -22.42 -20.97
N GLY A 70 -42.83 -21.22 -21.48
CA GLY A 70 -42.79 -19.98 -20.66
C GLY A 70 -44.18 -19.64 -20.12
N HIS A 71 -45.20 -19.67 -20.96
CA HIS A 71 -46.58 -19.44 -20.55
C HIS A 71 -47.04 -20.46 -19.52
N ASP A 72 -46.84 -21.74 -19.76
CA ASP A 72 -47.27 -22.82 -18.85
C ASP A 72 -46.58 -22.69 -17.47
N ALA A 73 -45.32 -22.32 -17.45
CA ALA A 73 -44.59 -22.06 -16.19
C ALA A 73 -45.15 -20.85 -15.44
N ALA A 74 -45.54 -19.79 -16.14
CA ALA A 74 -46.17 -18.61 -15.54
C ALA A 74 -47.56 -18.93 -14.98
N VAL A 75 -48.39 -19.67 -15.71
CA VAL A 75 -49.71 -20.13 -15.22
C VAL A 75 -49.54 -20.97 -13.94
N GLN A 76 -48.62 -21.94 -13.94
CA GLN A 76 -48.35 -22.77 -12.77
C GLN A 76 -47.83 -21.93 -11.57
N ALA A 77 -47.09 -20.87 -11.81
CA ALA A 77 -46.63 -19.97 -10.75
C ALA A 77 -47.80 -19.16 -10.17
N LEU A 78 -48.68 -18.64 -10.99
CA LEU A 78 -49.89 -17.94 -10.56
C LEU A 78 -50.83 -18.85 -9.77
N ASP A 79 -51.07 -20.07 -10.23
CA ASP A 79 -51.86 -21.08 -9.51
C ASP A 79 -51.29 -21.36 -8.15
N SER A 80 -49.96 -21.49 -8.01
CA SER A 80 -49.31 -21.72 -6.73
C SER A 80 -49.42 -20.53 -5.77
N LEU A 81 -49.73 -19.34 -6.24
CA LEU A 81 -50.01 -18.12 -5.49
C LEU A 81 -51.50 -17.86 -5.30
N SER A 82 -52.37 -18.78 -5.75
CA SER A 82 -53.83 -18.62 -5.75
C SER A 82 -54.30 -17.36 -6.53
N ILE A 83 -53.60 -17.01 -7.60
CA ILE A 83 -53.91 -15.90 -8.48
C ILE A 83 -54.46 -16.51 -9.78
N GLU A 84 -55.69 -16.11 -10.15
CA GLU A 84 -56.32 -16.56 -11.39
C GLU A 84 -55.60 -16.00 -12.63
N PRO A 85 -55.06 -16.85 -13.54
CA PRO A 85 -54.35 -16.38 -14.70
C PRO A 85 -55.29 -15.75 -15.71
N LYS A 86 -54.93 -14.59 -16.27
CA LYS A 86 -55.64 -14.02 -17.41
C LYS A 86 -55.33 -14.83 -18.66
N GLY A 87 -56.36 -15.26 -19.39
CA GLY A 87 -56.20 -15.95 -20.67
C GLY A 87 -55.43 -15.06 -21.67
N ILE A 88 -54.31 -15.58 -22.17
CA ILE A 88 -53.49 -14.91 -23.20
C ILE A 88 -53.44 -15.82 -24.42
N ASN A 89 -53.75 -15.28 -25.59
CA ASN A 89 -53.51 -15.98 -26.84
C ASN A 89 -52.03 -15.96 -27.16
N LEU A 90 -51.40 -17.13 -27.20
CA LEU A 90 -50.01 -17.24 -27.57
C LEU A 90 -49.81 -16.97 -29.06
N PRO A 91 -48.76 -16.23 -29.45
CA PRO A 91 -48.43 -16.06 -30.86
C PRO A 91 -48.09 -17.41 -31.50
N LYS A 92 -48.53 -17.60 -32.74
CA LYS A 92 -48.13 -18.74 -33.56
C LYS A 92 -46.82 -18.43 -34.25
N VAL A 93 -45.88 -19.37 -34.21
CA VAL A 93 -44.61 -19.29 -34.93
C VAL A 93 -44.79 -19.93 -36.30
N GLU A 94 -44.49 -19.15 -37.35
CA GLU A 94 -44.47 -19.66 -38.73
C GLU A 94 -43.03 -20.07 -39.08
N GLY A 95 -42.89 -21.28 -39.68
CA GLY A 95 -41.58 -21.78 -40.09
C GLY A 95 -40.67 -22.22 -38.94
N ASP A 96 -41.26 -22.71 -37.84
CA ASP A 96 -40.49 -23.30 -36.72
C ASP A 96 -39.67 -24.50 -37.24
N VAL A 97 -38.37 -24.52 -36.89
CA VAL A 97 -37.43 -25.52 -37.41
C VAL A 97 -37.12 -26.52 -36.30
N GLU A 98 -37.33 -27.80 -36.60
CA GLU A 98 -36.88 -28.86 -35.72
C GLU A 98 -35.35 -28.90 -35.67
N LEU A 99 -34.78 -28.67 -34.48
CA LEU A 99 -33.34 -28.67 -34.26
C LEU A 99 -32.84 -30.09 -34.03
N SER A 100 -32.07 -30.60 -34.99
CA SER A 100 -31.26 -31.81 -34.84
C SER A 100 -29.82 -31.44 -34.54
N ILE A 101 -29.31 -31.92 -33.40
CA ILE A 101 -27.94 -31.66 -32.96
C ILE A 101 -27.12 -32.95 -33.17
N GLU A 102 -26.14 -32.85 -34.06
CA GLU A 102 -25.12 -33.90 -34.25
C GLU A 102 -23.88 -33.55 -33.41
N PRO A 103 -23.50 -34.42 -32.45
CA PRO A 103 -22.36 -34.11 -31.54
C PRO A 103 -21.04 -34.26 -32.27
N PHE A 104 -20.15 -33.26 -32.11
CA PHE A 104 -18.79 -33.27 -32.65
C PHE A 104 -17.82 -32.78 -31.62
N TRP A 105 -17.47 -33.68 -30.68
CA TRP A 105 -16.70 -33.35 -29.48
C TRP A 105 -15.21 -33.19 -29.71
N MET A 106 -14.64 -33.82 -30.76
CA MET A 106 -13.23 -33.80 -31.03
C MET A 106 -12.91 -34.03 -32.50
N VAL A 107 -12.02 -33.23 -33.08
CA VAL A 107 -11.47 -33.43 -34.42
C VAL A 107 -10.36 -34.48 -34.38
N LYS A 108 -10.50 -35.54 -35.21
CA LYS A 108 -9.46 -36.58 -35.32
C LYS A 108 -8.24 -36.04 -36.06
N GLY A 109 -7.03 -36.47 -35.62
CA GLY A 109 -5.78 -36.16 -36.30
C GLY A 109 -5.14 -34.82 -35.91
N THR A 110 -5.71 -34.09 -34.98
CA THR A 110 -5.08 -32.84 -34.46
C THR A 110 -3.94 -33.13 -33.48
N SER A 111 -2.84 -32.37 -33.56
CA SER A 111 -1.73 -32.47 -32.63
C SER A 111 -2.09 -31.99 -31.23
N ARG A 112 -2.94 -30.97 -31.13
CA ARG A 112 -3.50 -30.41 -29.89
C ARG A 112 -4.97 -30.13 -30.11
N GLY A 113 -5.86 -30.81 -29.38
CA GLY A 113 -7.27 -30.50 -29.31
C GLY A 113 -7.56 -29.70 -28.05
N TRP A 114 -7.67 -28.40 -28.18
CA TRP A 114 -7.97 -27.50 -27.05
C TRP A 114 -9.40 -27.72 -26.58
N VAL A 115 -9.56 -27.91 -25.27
CA VAL A 115 -10.86 -28.12 -24.62
C VAL A 115 -11.21 -26.93 -23.73
N ASP A 116 -10.25 -26.50 -22.90
CA ASP A 116 -10.40 -25.29 -22.08
C ASP A 116 -9.28 -24.31 -22.45
N GLN A 117 -9.67 -23.20 -23.08
CA GLN A 117 -8.74 -22.19 -23.57
C GLN A 117 -8.27 -21.24 -22.47
N GLN A 118 -8.96 -21.18 -21.32
CA GLN A 118 -8.55 -20.32 -20.20
C GLN A 118 -7.47 -20.96 -19.34
N ASN A 119 -7.48 -22.30 -19.26
CA ASN A 119 -6.49 -23.05 -18.49
C ASN A 119 -5.62 -23.97 -19.37
N ASP A 120 -5.61 -23.76 -20.67
CA ASP A 120 -4.80 -24.51 -21.65
C ASP A 120 -4.98 -26.05 -21.58
N VAL A 121 -6.17 -26.53 -21.19
CA VAL A 121 -6.45 -27.95 -21.10
C VAL A 121 -6.77 -28.53 -22.46
N THR A 122 -6.08 -29.58 -22.84
CA THR A 122 -6.24 -30.28 -24.12
C THR A 122 -6.87 -31.66 -23.97
N ALA A 123 -7.30 -32.26 -25.07
CA ALA A 123 -7.76 -33.65 -25.10
C ALA A 123 -6.65 -34.65 -24.67
N LYS A 124 -5.37 -34.29 -24.82
CA LYS A 124 -4.23 -35.10 -24.34
C LYS A 124 -4.18 -35.13 -22.82
N ASP A 125 -4.46 -33.99 -22.15
CA ASP A 125 -4.47 -33.91 -20.69
C ASP A 125 -5.60 -34.74 -20.11
N ILE A 126 -6.77 -34.76 -20.77
CA ILE A 126 -7.89 -35.65 -20.39
C ILE A 126 -7.51 -37.13 -20.57
N LYS A 127 -6.81 -37.46 -21.66
CA LYS A 127 -6.31 -38.82 -21.90
C LYS A 127 -5.28 -39.24 -20.84
N LEU A 128 -4.38 -38.34 -20.49
CA LEU A 128 -3.38 -38.56 -19.45
C LEU A 128 -4.05 -38.78 -18.08
N ALA A 129 -5.01 -37.93 -17.73
CA ALA A 129 -5.78 -38.10 -16.49
C ALA A 129 -6.44 -39.47 -16.39
N LYS A 130 -7.10 -39.93 -17.49
CA LYS A 130 -7.66 -41.30 -17.56
C LYS A 130 -6.60 -42.39 -17.42
N GLN A 131 -5.45 -42.19 -18.04
CA GLN A 131 -4.32 -43.15 -17.97
C GLN A 131 -3.79 -43.26 -16.54
N GLU A 132 -3.79 -42.17 -15.77
CA GLU A 132 -3.42 -42.13 -14.37
C GLU A 132 -4.58 -42.49 -13.42
N ASN A 133 -5.66 -43.05 -13.95
CA ASN A 133 -6.84 -43.52 -13.21
C ASN A 133 -7.73 -42.46 -12.60
N PHE A 134 -7.65 -41.20 -13.07
CA PHE A 134 -8.63 -40.17 -12.72
C PHE A 134 -9.86 -40.27 -13.61
N THR A 135 -10.73 -41.23 -13.32
CA THR A 135 -11.91 -41.55 -14.16
C THR A 135 -13.15 -40.74 -13.81
N SER A 136 -13.21 -40.15 -12.62
CA SER A 136 -14.28 -39.21 -12.25
C SER A 136 -14.00 -37.83 -12.82
N VAL A 137 -15.02 -37.18 -13.42
CA VAL A 137 -14.88 -35.82 -13.98
C VAL A 137 -14.56 -34.76 -12.94
N GLU A 138 -14.93 -34.94 -11.68
CA GLU A 138 -14.53 -34.06 -10.58
C GLU A 138 -13.04 -34.20 -10.23
N HIS A 139 -12.46 -35.39 -10.36
CA HIS A 139 -11.02 -35.60 -10.24
C HIS A 139 -10.28 -35.09 -11.48
N LEU A 140 -10.79 -35.39 -12.68
CA LEU A 140 -10.28 -34.82 -13.93
C LEU A 140 -10.18 -33.30 -13.84
N LYS A 141 -11.24 -32.63 -13.39
CA LYS A 141 -11.30 -31.18 -13.19
C LYS A 141 -10.16 -30.67 -12.30
N ARG A 142 -9.88 -31.36 -11.18
CA ARG A 142 -8.83 -30.95 -10.25
C ARG A 142 -7.43 -31.25 -10.75
N TYR A 143 -7.29 -32.33 -11.47
CA TYR A 143 -6.00 -32.75 -12.03
C TYR A 143 -5.55 -31.85 -13.18
N THR A 144 -6.48 -31.49 -14.07
CA THR A 144 -6.19 -30.71 -15.29
C THR A 144 -6.53 -29.23 -15.19
N THR A 145 -7.19 -28.79 -14.12
CA THR A 145 -7.81 -27.46 -14.00
C THR A 145 -8.97 -27.17 -14.98
N LEU A 146 -9.48 -28.19 -15.68
CA LEU A 146 -10.60 -28.08 -16.60
C LEU A 146 -11.80 -27.39 -15.96
N GLY A 147 -12.25 -26.27 -16.51
CA GLY A 147 -13.41 -25.54 -16.01
C GLY A 147 -13.24 -24.86 -14.66
N MET A 148 -12.00 -24.58 -14.22
CA MET A 148 -11.69 -23.91 -12.97
C MET A 148 -11.41 -22.41 -13.13
N ALA A 149 -11.33 -21.89 -14.35
CA ALA A 149 -11.14 -20.49 -14.64
C ALA A 149 -12.43 -19.65 -14.42
N THR A 150 -12.39 -18.37 -14.74
CA THR A 150 -13.49 -17.41 -14.48
C THR A 150 -14.80 -17.77 -15.17
N ASP A 151 -14.77 -18.47 -16.28
CA ASP A 151 -15.97 -18.99 -16.96
C ASP A 151 -16.60 -20.19 -16.23
N GLN A 152 -15.90 -20.78 -15.27
CA GLN A 152 -16.32 -21.96 -14.50
C GLN A 152 -16.73 -23.14 -15.38
N GLY A 153 -16.04 -23.28 -16.54
CA GLY A 153 -16.25 -24.37 -17.51
C GLY A 153 -17.53 -24.27 -18.33
N LYS A 154 -18.11 -23.07 -18.46
CA LYS A 154 -19.31 -22.87 -19.29
C LYS A 154 -19.10 -23.25 -20.76
N THR A 155 -17.89 -23.06 -21.26
CA THR A 155 -17.52 -23.38 -22.65
C THR A 155 -16.85 -24.75 -22.80
N ALA A 156 -16.23 -25.29 -21.76
CA ALA A 156 -15.34 -26.46 -21.86
C ALA A 156 -15.90 -27.75 -21.25
N ASN A 157 -16.76 -27.66 -20.23
CA ASN A 157 -17.11 -28.83 -19.43
C ASN A 157 -17.81 -29.95 -20.22
N ILE A 158 -18.79 -29.63 -21.05
CA ILE A 158 -19.51 -30.69 -21.82
C ILE A 158 -18.55 -31.41 -22.76
N SER A 159 -17.71 -30.68 -23.48
CA SER A 159 -16.69 -31.27 -24.34
C SER A 159 -15.70 -32.16 -23.54
N GLY A 160 -15.27 -31.71 -22.38
CA GLY A 160 -14.42 -32.50 -21.49
C GLY A 160 -15.11 -33.79 -20.99
N LEU A 161 -16.39 -33.69 -20.59
CA LEU A 161 -17.21 -34.82 -20.19
C LEU A 161 -17.36 -35.84 -21.33
N ALA A 162 -17.66 -35.35 -22.53
CA ALA A 162 -17.86 -36.20 -23.72
C ALA A 162 -16.57 -36.92 -24.14
N ILE A 163 -15.43 -36.23 -24.11
CA ILE A 163 -14.11 -36.84 -24.37
C ILE A 163 -13.79 -37.92 -23.32
N MET A 164 -14.01 -37.65 -22.04
CA MET A 164 -13.79 -38.64 -20.97
C MET A 164 -14.75 -39.84 -21.13
N ALA A 165 -16.04 -39.59 -21.43
CA ALA A 165 -17.04 -40.63 -21.69
C ALA A 165 -16.60 -41.55 -22.82
N ASN A 166 -16.14 -40.99 -23.93
CA ASN A 166 -15.62 -41.74 -25.05
C ASN A 166 -14.38 -42.58 -24.68
N LEU A 167 -13.44 -42.01 -23.91
CA LEU A 167 -12.26 -42.72 -23.43
C LEU A 167 -12.58 -43.88 -22.47
N LEU A 168 -13.69 -43.80 -21.75
CA LEU A 168 -14.15 -44.82 -20.81
C LEU A 168 -15.13 -45.83 -21.45
N GLY A 169 -15.59 -45.59 -22.67
CA GLY A 169 -16.63 -46.40 -23.32
C GLY A 169 -17.99 -46.30 -22.59
N LYS A 170 -18.31 -45.16 -21.99
CA LYS A 170 -19.52 -44.91 -21.23
C LYS A 170 -20.34 -43.78 -21.83
N PRO A 171 -21.68 -43.76 -21.66
CA PRO A 171 -22.48 -42.60 -22.02
C PRO A 171 -22.11 -41.39 -21.11
N ILE A 172 -22.31 -40.17 -21.65
CA ILE A 172 -21.96 -38.91 -20.96
C ILE A 172 -22.55 -38.82 -19.53
N PRO A 173 -23.84 -39.13 -19.28
CA PRO A 173 -24.43 -39.02 -17.96
C PRO A 173 -23.80 -39.95 -16.89
N GLU A 174 -23.18 -41.04 -17.32
CA GLU A 174 -22.57 -42.01 -16.40
C GLU A 174 -21.16 -41.60 -15.91
N VAL A 175 -20.48 -40.67 -16.60
CA VAL A 175 -19.18 -40.15 -16.13
C VAL A 175 -19.34 -39.05 -15.08
N GLY A 176 -20.56 -38.60 -14.82
CA GLY A 176 -20.92 -37.61 -13.82
C GLY A 176 -20.90 -36.17 -14.34
N THR A 177 -21.11 -35.25 -13.44
CA THR A 177 -21.10 -33.80 -13.70
C THR A 177 -20.15 -33.09 -12.73
N THR A 178 -19.64 -31.93 -13.13
CA THR A 178 -18.78 -31.11 -12.30
C THR A 178 -19.59 -30.06 -11.55
N ILE A 179 -19.12 -29.71 -10.35
CA ILE A 179 -19.70 -28.64 -9.53
C ILE A 179 -18.87 -27.36 -9.75
N TYR A 180 -19.57 -26.22 -9.89
CA TYR A 180 -18.92 -24.92 -9.92
C TYR A 180 -18.60 -24.43 -8.51
N ARG A 181 -17.71 -23.43 -8.40
CA ARG A 181 -17.43 -22.71 -7.15
C ARG A 181 -17.92 -21.27 -7.23
N PRO A 182 -18.45 -20.69 -6.14
CA PRO A 182 -18.78 -19.26 -6.11
C PRO A 182 -17.53 -18.39 -6.31
N PRO A 183 -17.64 -17.23 -6.97
CA PRO A 183 -18.84 -16.75 -7.66
C PRO A 183 -19.02 -17.45 -9.00
N TYR A 184 -20.22 -17.96 -9.24
CA TYR A 184 -20.55 -18.66 -10.49
C TYR A 184 -20.54 -17.73 -11.71
N THR A 185 -21.00 -16.51 -11.55
CA THR A 185 -20.87 -15.45 -12.54
C THR A 185 -19.71 -14.54 -12.12
N PRO A 186 -18.80 -14.20 -13.03
CA PRO A 186 -17.74 -13.25 -12.71
C PRO A 186 -18.32 -11.97 -12.11
N THR A 187 -17.85 -11.62 -10.93
CA THR A 187 -18.34 -10.47 -10.19
C THR A 187 -17.26 -9.41 -10.18
N ALA A 188 -17.58 -8.20 -10.62
CA ALA A 188 -16.66 -7.08 -10.53
C ALA A 188 -16.33 -6.76 -9.07
N ILE A 189 -15.09 -6.41 -8.80
CA ILE A 189 -14.63 -6.04 -7.45
C ILE A 189 -15.52 -4.96 -6.83
N GLY A 190 -15.99 -4.01 -7.63
CA GLY A 190 -16.90 -2.96 -7.17
C GLY A 190 -18.24 -3.47 -6.61
N ALA A 191 -18.69 -4.68 -7.00
CA ALA A 191 -19.91 -5.28 -6.42
C ALA A 191 -19.71 -5.72 -4.96
N PHE A 192 -18.49 -6.07 -4.56
CA PHE A 192 -18.16 -6.41 -3.18
C PHE A 192 -18.06 -5.18 -2.29
N ALA A 193 -17.85 -4.01 -2.85
CA ALA A 193 -17.79 -2.76 -2.10
C ALA A 193 -19.13 -2.42 -1.40
N GLY A 194 -20.25 -2.93 -1.92
CA GLY A 194 -21.56 -2.67 -1.35
C GLY A 194 -21.88 -1.17 -1.32
N ARG A 195 -22.04 -0.61 -0.12
CA ARG A 195 -22.25 0.83 0.10
C ARG A 195 -20.95 1.62 0.13
N SER A 196 -19.81 0.96 0.29
CA SER A 196 -18.50 1.59 0.31
C SER A 196 -18.07 1.92 -1.12
N ARG A 197 -18.43 3.11 -1.61
CA ARG A 197 -18.10 3.63 -2.95
C ARG A 197 -17.44 4.97 -2.83
N ASP A 198 -16.68 5.37 -3.84
CA ASP A 198 -15.97 6.65 -3.91
C ASP A 198 -15.15 6.88 -2.63
N LYS A 199 -15.40 7.96 -1.92
CA LYS A 199 -14.73 8.31 -0.65
C LYS A 199 -14.93 7.26 0.45
N ASP A 200 -16.00 6.48 0.42
CA ASP A 200 -16.30 5.46 1.42
C ASP A 200 -15.71 4.08 1.04
N PHE A 201 -15.27 3.91 -0.21
CA PHE A 201 -14.58 2.69 -0.67
C PHE A 201 -13.17 2.57 -0.07
N ARG A 202 -12.49 3.70 0.06
CA ARG A 202 -11.15 3.78 0.65
C ARG A 202 -11.21 4.64 1.92
N PRO A 203 -11.10 4.03 3.10
CA PRO A 203 -11.13 4.79 4.34
C PRO A 203 -9.92 5.74 4.40
N ILE A 204 -10.18 6.98 4.78
CA ILE A 204 -9.15 8.00 5.04
C ILE A 204 -9.15 8.36 6.52
N ARG A 205 -7.97 8.72 7.02
CA ARG A 205 -7.77 9.18 8.40
C ARG A 205 -7.44 10.66 8.37
N LYS A 206 -8.11 11.43 9.22
CA LYS A 206 -7.90 12.87 9.36
C LYS A 206 -7.17 13.15 10.66
N THR A 207 -6.23 14.08 10.63
CA THR A 207 -5.58 14.58 11.84
C THR A 207 -6.51 15.50 12.62
N PRO A 208 -6.27 15.73 13.92
CA PRO A 208 -7.09 16.65 14.71
C PRO A 208 -7.11 18.09 14.16
N SER A 209 -6.05 18.52 13.49
CA SER A 209 -5.93 19.85 12.87
C SER A 209 -6.47 19.93 11.44
N HIS A 210 -7.06 18.85 10.92
CA HIS A 210 -7.48 18.77 9.51
C HIS A 210 -8.47 19.89 9.13
N LEU A 211 -9.47 20.13 9.95
CA LEU A 211 -10.45 21.21 9.69
C LEU A 211 -9.79 22.59 9.64
N TRP A 212 -8.88 22.87 10.57
CA TRP A 212 -8.10 24.09 10.54
C TRP A 212 -7.26 24.22 9.26
N ALA A 213 -6.64 23.12 8.80
CA ALA A 213 -5.90 23.13 7.55
C ALA A 213 -6.82 23.36 6.33
N GLU A 214 -8.02 22.78 6.30
CA GLU A 214 -9.06 23.06 5.29
C GLU A 214 -9.45 24.56 5.31
N GLU A 215 -9.66 25.15 6.49
CA GLU A 215 -9.96 26.59 6.64
C GLU A 215 -8.82 27.49 6.11
N LYS A 216 -7.58 26.99 6.16
CA LYS A 216 -6.39 27.65 5.60
C LYS A 216 -6.17 27.38 4.11
N GLY A 217 -7.06 26.65 3.48
CA GLY A 217 -6.96 26.32 2.06
C GLY A 217 -5.88 25.29 1.71
N ALA A 218 -5.45 24.46 2.66
CA ALA A 218 -4.43 23.45 2.42
C ALA A 218 -4.81 22.51 1.27
N VAL A 219 -3.84 22.18 0.46
CA VAL A 219 -3.92 21.04 -0.47
C VAL A 219 -3.45 19.79 0.29
N PHE A 220 -4.16 18.68 0.13
CA PHE A 220 -3.89 17.47 0.90
C PHE A 220 -3.29 16.36 0.03
N VAL A 221 -2.47 15.52 0.67
CA VAL A 221 -1.91 14.29 0.10
C VAL A 221 -2.14 13.13 1.07
N GLU A 222 -2.35 11.94 0.51
CA GLU A 222 -2.41 10.71 1.30
C GLU A 222 -1.00 10.20 1.64
N VAL A 223 -0.74 10.03 2.94
CA VAL A 223 0.45 9.37 3.46
C VAL A 223 -0.01 8.13 4.23
N GLY A 224 0.10 6.97 3.60
CA GLY A 224 -0.63 5.80 4.04
C GLY A 224 -2.13 6.05 3.89
N MET A 225 -2.89 5.95 4.99
CA MET A 225 -4.32 6.28 5.02
C MET A 225 -4.60 7.68 5.59
N TRP A 226 -3.56 8.43 5.96
CA TRP A 226 -3.70 9.76 6.54
C TRP A 226 -3.72 10.83 5.46
N MET A 227 -4.68 11.78 5.60
CA MET A 227 -4.68 13.02 4.84
C MET A 227 -3.78 14.03 5.54
N ARG A 228 -2.67 14.41 4.89
CA ARG A 228 -1.74 15.44 5.39
C ARG A 228 -1.75 16.66 4.49
N ALA A 229 -1.63 17.84 5.08
CA ALA A 229 -1.42 19.06 4.32
C ALA A 229 -0.12 18.92 3.50
N GLN A 230 -0.23 19.08 2.18
CA GLN A 230 0.88 19.01 1.24
C GLN A 230 1.57 20.36 1.09
N TRP A 231 0.80 21.41 0.89
CA TRP A 231 1.20 22.82 0.96
C TRP A 231 -0.02 23.69 1.26
N PHE A 232 0.24 24.97 1.59
CA PHE A 232 -0.77 25.98 1.87
C PHE A 232 -0.65 27.11 0.85
N PRO A 233 -1.52 27.18 -0.18
CA PRO A 233 -1.46 28.23 -1.20
C PRO A 233 -1.86 29.60 -0.64
N GLU A 234 -1.23 30.65 -1.15
CA GLU A 234 -1.60 32.03 -0.88
C GLU A 234 -2.09 32.74 -2.14
N LYS A 235 -2.85 33.82 -1.94
CA LYS A 235 -3.38 34.60 -3.05
C LYS A 235 -2.26 35.20 -3.90
N GLY A 236 -2.28 34.93 -5.20
CA GLY A 236 -1.28 35.43 -6.16
C GLY A 236 -0.23 34.38 -6.53
N GLU A 237 -0.19 33.24 -5.87
CA GLU A 237 0.68 32.13 -6.27
C GLU A 237 0.07 31.38 -7.47
N ALA A 238 0.85 31.22 -8.54
CA ALA A 238 0.37 30.63 -9.79
C ALA A 238 0.50 29.09 -9.84
N HIS A 239 1.40 28.53 -9.05
CA HIS A 239 1.62 27.08 -8.98
C HIS A 239 2.20 26.65 -7.63
N TRP A 240 2.02 25.40 -7.30
CA TRP A 240 2.33 24.79 -6.00
C TRP A 240 3.75 25.06 -5.48
N ARG A 241 4.75 25.12 -6.37
CA ARG A 241 6.16 25.34 -5.96
C ARG A 241 6.36 26.72 -5.33
N GLN A 242 5.62 27.74 -5.76
CA GLN A 242 5.71 29.08 -5.14
C GLN A 242 5.27 29.03 -3.67
N SER A 243 4.21 28.27 -3.38
CA SER A 243 3.78 28.03 -2.00
C SER A 243 4.86 27.34 -1.18
N VAL A 244 5.43 26.26 -1.72
CA VAL A 244 6.49 25.47 -1.07
C VAL A 244 7.76 26.30 -0.84
N ASP A 245 8.21 27.05 -1.85
CA ASP A 245 9.38 27.91 -1.74
C ASP A 245 9.19 28.98 -0.64
N ARG A 246 8.02 29.59 -0.57
CA ARG A 246 7.65 30.54 0.49
C ARG A 246 7.64 29.89 1.87
N GLU A 247 7.02 28.72 2.01
CA GLU A 247 6.98 27.96 3.26
C GLU A 247 8.38 27.62 3.77
N VAL A 248 9.27 27.15 2.89
CA VAL A 248 10.66 26.85 3.22
C VAL A 248 11.41 28.09 3.66
N LEU A 249 11.39 29.16 2.84
CA LEU A 249 12.12 30.39 3.12
C LEU A 249 11.62 31.08 4.40
N SER A 250 10.30 31.13 4.61
CA SER A 250 9.72 31.71 5.83
C SER A 250 10.08 30.93 7.07
N THR A 251 10.05 29.58 7.01
CA THR A 251 10.46 28.72 8.12
C THR A 251 11.94 28.92 8.46
N ARG A 252 12.82 28.98 7.47
CA ARG A 252 14.25 29.21 7.64
C ARG A 252 14.59 30.61 8.17
N LYS A 253 13.82 31.61 7.74
CA LYS A 253 14.03 33.01 8.14
C LYS A 253 13.45 33.32 9.53
N SER A 254 12.32 32.72 9.87
CA SER A 254 11.60 33.04 11.10
C SER A 254 11.06 31.79 11.81
N VAL A 255 9.87 31.34 11.46
CA VAL A 255 9.24 30.18 12.10
C VAL A 255 8.14 29.59 11.24
N GLY A 256 8.06 28.27 11.22
CA GLY A 256 6.95 27.54 10.60
C GLY A 256 6.42 26.44 11.53
N VAL A 257 5.21 25.98 11.25
CA VAL A 257 4.56 24.87 11.96
C VAL A 257 4.04 23.82 10.99
N CYS A 258 4.34 22.55 11.27
CA CYS A 258 3.85 21.40 10.49
C CYS A 258 3.14 20.41 11.40
N ASP A 259 2.01 19.88 10.94
CA ASP A 259 1.33 18.77 11.61
C ASP A 259 2.10 17.45 11.35
N VAL A 260 2.68 16.91 12.41
CA VAL A 260 3.41 15.62 12.43
C VAL A 260 2.68 14.57 13.26
N THR A 261 1.39 14.76 13.50
CA THR A 261 0.51 13.86 14.26
C THR A 261 0.54 12.42 13.73
N THR A 262 0.77 12.23 12.45
CA THR A 262 0.70 10.92 11.79
C THR A 262 1.92 10.03 12.04
N LEU A 263 3.02 10.56 12.57
CA LEU A 263 4.18 9.76 12.97
C LEU A 263 3.75 8.70 13.98
N GLY A 264 4.23 7.48 13.80
CA GLY A 264 3.96 6.41 14.76
C GLY A 264 4.52 6.78 16.15
N LYS A 265 3.73 6.48 17.18
CA LYS A 265 4.11 6.70 18.58
C LYS A 265 3.83 5.44 19.38
N VAL A 266 4.85 4.91 20.02
CA VAL A 266 4.74 3.74 20.89
C VAL A 266 5.27 4.12 22.26
N ASP A 267 4.40 4.08 23.26
CA ASP A 267 4.83 4.17 24.66
C ASP A 267 5.37 2.78 25.07
N VAL A 268 6.61 2.75 25.54
CA VAL A 268 7.30 1.56 26.04
C VAL A 268 7.50 1.72 27.53
N GLN A 269 6.83 0.89 28.33
CA GLN A 269 6.83 0.99 29.78
C GLN A 269 7.24 -0.34 30.41
N GLY A 270 7.81 -0.28 31.58
CA GLY A 270 8.26 -1.42 32.37
C GLY A 270 9.74 -1.30 32.79
N LYS A 271 10.12 -2.05 33.82
CA LYS A 271 11.48 -2.01 34.36
C LYS A 271 12.55 -2.44 33.36
N ASP A 272 12.19 -3.27 32.37
CA ASP A 272 13.10 -3.79 31.37
C ASP A 272 13.04 -2.96 30.06
N ALA A 273 12.29 -1.84 30.01
CA ALA A 273 12.09 -1.05 28.80
C ALA A 273 13.41 -0.55 28.18
N SER A 274 14.36 -0.11 29.01
CA SER A 274 15.65 0.37 28.51
C SER A 274 16.51 -0.73 27.89
N SER A 275 16.51 -1.93 28.47
CA SER A 275 17.21 -3.11 27.97
C SER A 275 16.59 -3.62 26.68
N PHE A 276 15.27 -3.62 26.61
CA PHE A 276 14.51 -3.99 25.42
C PHE A 276 14.80 -3.07 24.24
N LEU A 277 14.72 -1.74 24.44
CA LEU A 277 15.04 -0.77 23.39
C LEU A 277 16.50 -0.85 22.97
N ASN A 278 17.39 -1.20 23.90
CA ASN A 278 18.79 -1.43 23.59
C ASN A 278 19.00 -2.65 22.67
N PHE A 279 18.10 -3.62 22.68
CA PHE A 279 18.12 -4.76 21.73
C PHE A 279 17.42 -4.43 20.41
N ILE A 280 16.32 -3.68 20.43
CA ILE A 280 15.56 -3.30 19.23
C ILE A 280 16.39 -2.42 18.29
N TYR A 281 17.07 -1.40 18.82
CA TYR A 281 17.88 -0.47 18.04
C TYR A 281 19.31 -0.97 17.88
N CYS A 282 19.92 -0.74 16.72
CA CYS A 282 21.32 -1.07 16.48
C CYS A 282 22.29 -0.23 17.32
N ASN A 283 21.89 0.98 17.72
CA ASN A 283 22.66 1.86 18.62
C ASN A 283 22.20 1.76 20.08
N GLY A 284 23.00 2.33 21.01
CA GLY A 284 22.82 2.12 22.46
C GLY A 284 21.70 2.95 23.07
N PHE A 285 20.81 2.32 23.86
CA PHE A 285 19.73 2.97 24.61
C PHE A 285 19.76 2.69 26.12
N ALA A 286 20.45 1.65 26.58
CA ALA A 286 20.49 1.26 28.00
C ALA A 286 20.87 2.40 28.97
N LYS A 287 21.75 3.29 28.55
CA LYS A 287 22.27 4.42 29.36
C LYS A 287 21.71 5.78 28.91
N LEU A 288 20.59 5.83 28.17
CA LEU A 288 19.95 7.10 27.81
C LEU A 288 19.43 7.77 29.11
N PRO A 289 19.84 9.00 29.44
CA PRO A 289 19.36 9.68 30.66
C PRO A 289 17.86 10.02 30.56
N ILE A 290 17.17 10.11 31.68
CA ILE A 290 15.82 10.67 31.77
C ILE A 290 15.85 12.11 31.26
N GLY A 291 14.83 12.53 30.55
CA GLY A 291 14.74 13.86 29.93
C GLY A 291 15.55 14.01 28.64
N LYS A 292 16.09 12.91 28.09
CA LYS A 292 16.84 12.91 26.83
C LYS A 292 16.18 12.04 25.77
N THR A 293 16.31 12.50 24.53
CA THR A 293 15.92 11.80 23.31
C THR A 293 17.18 11.31 22.58
N ARG A 294 17.07 10.23 21.85
CA ARG A 294 18.12 9.74 20.97
C ARG A 294 17.52 9.27 19.66
N TYR A 295 18.14 9.67 18.57
CA TYR A 295 17.86 9.08 17.25
C TYR A 295 18.33 7.63 17.23
N GLY A 296 17.52 6.75 16.71
CA GLY A 296 17.77 5.32 16.62
C GLY A 296 17.48 4.76 15.23
N LEU A 297 18.27 3.77 14.83
CA LEU A 297 18.07 3.00 13.61
C LEU A 297 17.70 1.57 13.98
N MET A 298 16.60 1.08 13.45
CA MET A 298 16.18 -0.32 13.56
C MET A 298 16.63 -1.08 12.31
N LEU A 299 17.13 -2.29 12.52
CA LEU A 299 17.49 -3.21 11.44
C LEU A 299 16.53 -4.38 11.43
N ARG A 300 16.30 -4.97 10.26
CA ARG A 300 15.74 -6.31 10.12
C ARG A 300 16.82 -7.34 10.47
N GLU A 301 16.43 -8.58 10.64
CA GLU A 301 17.34 -9.70 10.96
C GLU A 301 18.45 -9.86 9.90
N ASP A 302 18.17 -9.50 8.63
CA ASP A 302 19.12 -9.56 7.52
C ASP A 302 20.14 -8.41 7.48
N GLY A 303 20.10 -7.48 8.47
CA GLY A 303 21.01 -6.34 8.56
C GLY A 303 20.62 -5.12 7.74
N ILE A 304 19.47 -5.16 7.06
CA ILE A 304 18.91 -4.05 6.28
C ILE A 304 18.15 -3.10 7.21
N ALA A 305 18.23 -1.80 6.95
CA ALA A 305 17.48 -0.80 7.68
C ALA A 305 15.97 -1.01 7.53
N MET A 306 15.28 -1.07 8.65
CA MET A 306 13.82 -1.28 8.72
C MET A 306 13.09 0.06 8.86
N ASP A 307 13.48 0.85 9.83
CA ASP A 307 12.91 2.16 10.15
C ASP A 307 13.89 2.97 10.99
N ASP A 308 13.67 4.27 11.02
CA ASP A 308 14.39 5.19 11.88
C ASP A 308 13.40 6.04 12.70
N GLY A 309 13.89 6.64 13.74
CA GLY A 309 13.07 7.50 14.59
C GLY A 309 13.80 7.94 15.84
N THR A 310 13.04 8.44 16.79
CA THR A 310 13.58 8.87 18.06
C THR A 310 12.98 8.05 19.20
N ALA A 311 13.78 7.78 20.23
CA ALA A 311 13.30 7.28 21.50
C ALA A 311 13.61 8.30 22.60
N ALA A 312 12.57 8.79 23.25
CA ALA A 312 12.63 9.78 24.32
C ALA A 312 12.38 9.12 25.67
N ARG A 313 13.27 9.27 26.63
CA ARG A 313 13.10 8.73 27.98
C ARG A 313 12.42 9.76 28.86
N LEU A 314 11.11 9.60 29.09
CA LEU A 314 10.31 10.51 29.93
C LEU A 314 10.40 10.18 31.41
N GLY A 315 10.69 8.93 31.77
CA GLY A 315 10.81 8.46 33.14
C GLY A 315 11.75 7.28 33.26
N GLU A 316 11.95 6.79 34.46
CA GLU A 316 12.84 5.66 34.73
C GLU A 316 12.46 4.45 33.88
N ASN A 317 11.18 4.12 33.85
CA ASN A 317 10.58 2.96 33.18
C ASN A 317 9.64 3.37 32.05
N HIS A 318 9.79 4.57 31.47
CA HIS A 318 8.89 5.08 30.45
C HIS A 318 9.65 5.75 29.30
N PHE A 319 9.45 5.21 28.11
CA PHE A 319 9.98 5.75 26.85
C PHE A 319 8.85 6.01 25.87
N VAL A 320 9.04 7.00 24.99
CA VAL A 320 8.21 7.23 23.81
C VAL A 320 9.08 7.02 22.58
N VAL A 321 8.70 6.05 21.78
CA VAL A 321 9.37 5.73 20.51
C VAL A 321 8.54 6.33 19.38
N THR A 322 9.20 7.08 18.48
CA THR A 322 8.57 7.54 17.23
C THR A 322 9.05 6.70 16.05
N THR A 323 8.19 6.55 15.04
CA THR A 323 8.46 5.84 13.79
C THR A 323 8.02 6.69 12.60
N THR A 324 8.45 6.33 11.40
CA THR A 324 7.84 6.91 10.21
C THR A 324 6.35 6.58 10.14
N THR A 325 5.56 7.44 9.51
CA THR A 325 4.09 7.24 9.38
C THR A 325 3.75 5.91 8.72
N ALA A 326 4.46 5.56 7.64
CA ALA A 326 4.20 4.35 6.87
C ALA A 326 4.53 3.06 7.65
N ASN A 327 5.57 3.10 8.49
CA ASN A 327 6.07 1.92 9.22
C ASN A 327 5.51 1.76 10.64
N ALA A 328 4.62 2.65 11.09
CA ALA A 328 4.11 2.62 12.46
C ALA A 328 3.59 1.24 12.89
N VAL A 329 2.82 0.57 12.02
CA VAL A 329 2.27 -0.77 12.28
C VAL A 329 3.36 -1.84 12.20
N SER A 330 4.26 -1.76 11.22
CA SER A 330 5.35 -2.74 11.03
C SER A 330 6.31 -2.74 12.20
N VAL A 331 6.72 -1.55 12.67
CA VAL A 331 7.58 -1.40 13.84
C VAL A 331 6.88 -1.92 15.10
N TYR A 332 5.62 -1.56 15.32
CA TYR A 332 4.88 -2.05 16.48
C TYR A 332 4.80 -3.59 16.48
N ARG A 333 4.48 -4.21 15.35
CA ARG A 333 4.45 -5.67 15.20
C ARG A 333 5.82 -6.31 15.44
N HIS A 334 6.88 -5.69 14.94
CA HIS A 334 8.24 -6.15 15.16
C HIS A 334 8.61 -6.11 16.66
N MET A 335 8.32 -5.01 17.34
CA MET A 335 8.54 -4.89 18.79
C MET A 335 7.73 -5.92 19.57
N GLU A 336 6.46 -6.16 19.22
CA GLU A 336 5.61 -7.20 19.82
C GLU A 336 6.18 -8.61 19.58
N PHE A 337 6.64 -8.89 18.36
CA PHE A 337 7.28 -10.16 18.05
C PHE A 337 8.52 -10.39 18.91
N VAL A 338 9.41 -9.42 19.00
CA VAL A 338 10.63 -9.51 19.84
C VAL A 338 10.25 -9.71 21.32
N ARG A 339 9.27 -8.95 21.82
CA ARG A 339 8.79 -9.08 23.20
C ARG A 339 8.23 -10.49 23.49
N GLN A 340 7.34 -10.95 22.63
CA GLN A 340 6.61 -12.21 22.88
C GLN A 340 7.45 -13.45 22.61
N CYS A 341 8.29 -13.44 21.59
CA CYS A 341 9.03 -14.61 21.13
C CYS A 341 10.45 -14.68 21.71
N LEU A 342 11.17 -13.54 21.80
CA LEU A 342 12.55 -13.55 22.28
C LEU A 342 12.65 -13.23 23.77
N PHE A 343 11.81 -12.34 24.28
CA PHE A 343 11.88 -11.87 25.67
C PHE A 343 10.54 -12.00 26.42
N PRO A 344 9.89 -13.16 26.45
CA PRO A 344 8.56 -13.31 27.05
C PRO A 344 8.52 -13.07 28.57
N LYS A 345 9.68 -13.05 29.24
CA LYS A 345 9.81 -12.85 30.69
C LYS A 345 10.14 -11.41 31.09
N MET A 346 10.46 -10.54 30.11
CA MET A 346 10.73 -9.13 30.40
C MET A 346 9.44 -8.40 30.82
N ASP A 347 9.58 -7.54 31.81
CA ASP A 347 8.51 -6.65 32.25
C ASP A 347 8.44 -5.44 31.33
N ILE A 348 7.67 -5.58 30.22
CA ILE A 348 7.52 -4.57 29.17
C ILE A 348 6.07 -4.50 28.72
N GLN A 349 5.55 -3.29 28.61
CA GLN A 349 4.27 -2.97 28.01
C GLN A 349 4.51 -2.08 26.77
N LEU A 350 3.99 -2.51 25.64
CA LEU A 350 4.01 -1.76 24.37
C LEU A 350 2.62 -1.22 24.10
N ILE A 351 2.48 0.07 23.97
CA ILE A 351 1.19 0.74 23.79
C ILE A 351 1.29 1.65 22.58
N SER A 352 0.53 1.34 21.51
CA SER A 352 0.40 2.26 20.39
C SER A 352 -0.40 3.48 20.83
N THR A 353 0.25 4.64 20.80
CA THR A 353 -0.35 5.93 21.20
C THR A 353 -0.39 6.92 20.04
N THR A 354 -0.27 6.43 18.79
CA THR A 354 -0.28 7.26 17.59
C THR A 354 -1.53 8.15 17.53
N GLU A 355 -2.69 7.59 17.78
CA GLU A 355 -3.97 8.31 17.74
C GLU A 355 -4.29 9.08 19.03
N ALA A 356 -3.55 8.81 20.09
CA ALA A 356 -3.78 9.44 21.39
C ALA A 356 -3.19 10.87 21.51
N TRP A 357 -2.23 11.20 20.64
CA TRP A 357 -1.48 12.45 20.70
C TRP A 357 -1.48 13.18 19.36
N ALA A 358 -2.01 14.41 19.34
CA ALA A 358 -1.78 15.38 18.28
C ALA A 358 -0.40 16.01 18.48
N GLN A 359 0.43 16.05 17.42
CA GLN A 359 1.81 16.50 17.49
C GLN A 359 2.15 17.48 16.37
N PHE A 360 2.80 18.58 16.73
CA PHE A 360 3.19 19.64 15.81
C PHE A 360 4.69 19.92 15.93
N ALA A 361 5.35 20.02 14.78
CA ALA A 361 6.73 20.49 14.68
C ALA A 361 6.73 22.01 14.49
N VAL A 362 7.33 22.75 15.42
CA VAL A 362 7.54 24.19 15.34
C VAL A 362 9.02 24.42 15.09
N ALA A 363 9.37 24.90 13.88
CA ALA A 363 10.74 24.98 13.38
C ALA A 363 11.10 26.39 12.92
N GLY A 364 12.36 26.75 13.06
CA GLY A 364 12.93 28.04 12.66
C GLY A 364 13.50 28.81 13.85
N PRO A 365 14.29 29.88 13.60
CA PRO A 365 15.01 30.62 14.65
C PRO A 365 14.09 31.17 15.75
N ASN A 366 12.85 31.51 15.43
CA ASN A 366 11.85 32.02 16.38
C ASN A 366 10.96 30.93 17.02
N SER A 367 11.19 29.66 16.75
CA SER A 367 10.38 28.55 17.28
C SER A 367 10.30 28.56 18.82
N ARG A 368 11.42 28.80 19.50
CA ARG A 368 11.45 28.93 20.96
C ARG A 368 10.65 30.13 21.46
N ASN A 369 10.71 31.27 20.75
CA ASN A 369 9.98 32.47 21.13
C ASN A 369 8.46 32.25 21.05
N VAL A 370 8.00 31.53 20.04
CA VAL A 370 6.59 31.11 19.92
C VAL A 370 6.20 30.20 21.10
N LEU A 371 7.00 29.17 21.37
CA LEU A 371 6.68 28.20 22.42
C LEU A 371 6.75 28.79 23.83
N ARG A 372 7.60 29.80 24.11
CA ARG A 372 7.62 30.53 25.39
C ARG A 372 6.30 31.20 25.74
N LYS A 373 5.46 31.50 24.75
CA LYS A 373 4.13 32.07 24.96
C LYS A 373 3.07 31.03 25.31
N ILE A 374 3.32 29.78 24.94
CA ILE A 374 2.36 28.67 25.06
C ILE A 374 2.70 27.79 26.25
N VAL A 375 4.00 27.45 26.42
CA VAL A 375 4.49 26.63 27.54
C VAL A 375 4.39 27.42 28.83
N ASP A 376 3.84 26.80 29.87
CA ASP A 376 3.65 27.44 31.16
C ASP A 376 5.00 27.85 31.79
N LYS A 377 5.08 29.07 32.35
CA LYS A 377 6.31 29.72 32.79
C LYS A 377 7.16 28.94 33.82
N LYS A 378 6.59 27.92 34.47
CA LYS A 378 7.34 27.05 35.39
C LYS A 378 8.31 26.10 34.69
N PHE A 379 8.23 25.95 33.37
CA PHE A 379 9.13 25.12 32.56
C PHE A 379 10.14 26.01 31.82
N ASP A 380 11.40 25.80 32.09
CA ASP A 380 12.48 26.48 31.35
C ASP A 380 12.79 25.74 30.06
N ILE A 381 12.49 26.40 28.92
CA ILE A 381 12.79 25.91 27.59
C ILE A 381 13.96 26.65 26.91
N SER A 382 14.85 27.28 27.72
CA SER A 382 16.13 27.83 27.27
C SER A 382 17.10 26.71 26.86
N ASN A 383 18.25 27.09 26.32
CA ASN A 383 19.30 26.10 26.00
C ASN A 383 19.84 25.37 27.26
N ASP A 384 19.86 26.05 28.41
CA ASP A 384 20.32 25.48 29.66
C ASP A 384 19.26 24.53 30.26
N GLY A 385 18.00 24.96 30.30
CA GLY A 385 16.91 24.17 30.87
C GLY A 385 16.41 23.04 29.96
N PHE A 386 16.45 23.26 28.64
CA PHE A 386 15.97 22.30 27.66
C PHE A 386 16.89 22.22 26.43
N PRO A 387 18.09 21.65 26.59
CA PRO A 387 19.13 21.60 25.56
C PRO A 387 18.71 20.73 24.37
N PHE A 388 19.46 20.79 23.26
CA PHE A 388 19.24 19.92 22.10
C PHE A 388 19.11 18.45 22.49
N MET A 389 18.19 17.74 21.94
CA MET A 389 17.77 16.35 22.26
C MET A 389 17.18 16.22 23.69
N ALA A 390 16.71 17.30 24.31
CA ALA A 390 15.89 17.20 25.53
C ALA A 390 14.45 16.76 25.21
N CYS A 391 13.84 16.10 26.18
CA CYS A 391 12.41 15.76 26.16
C CYS A 391 11.81 15.85 27.55
N GLY A 392 10.52 16.06 27.65
CA GLY A 392 9.85 16.08 28.95
C GLY A 392 8.34 16.26 28.84
N GLU A 393 7.68 15.99 29.96
CA GLU A 393 6.29 16.38 30.14
C GLU A 393 6.24 17.82 30.66
N VAL A 394 5.45 18.65 30.00
CA VAL A 394 5.22 20.04 30.35
C VAL A 394 3.73 20.31 30.44
N THR A 395 3.36 21.51 30.88
CA THR A 395 1.99 22.00 30.69
C THR A 395 2.02 23.24 29.79
N VAL A 396 0.95 23.41 29.03
CA VAL A 396 0.75 24.48 28.05
C VAL A 396 -0.61 25.14 28.26
N CYS A 397 -0.75 26.38 27.80
CA CYS A 397 -2.03 27.12 27.80
C CYS A 397 -2.75 27.11 29.16
N GLY A 398 -1.98 27.27 30.26
CA GLY A 398 -2.54 27.36 31.60
C GLY A 398 -2.89 26.02 32.24
N GLY A 399 -2.14 24.95 31.95
CA GLY A 399 -2.25 23.69 32.67
C GLY A 399 -2.56 22.43 31.83
N LEU A 400 -2.75 22.55 30.53
CA LEU A 400 -2.95 21.41 29.66
C LEU A 400 -1.66 20.59 29.57
N ARG A 401 -1.72 19.30 29.91
CA ARG A 401 -0.58 18.36 29.82
C ARG A 401 -0.11 18.22 28.38
N ALA A 402 1.17 18.35 28.17
CA ALA A 402 1.83 18.19 26.88
C ALA A 402 3.13 17.42 27.01
N ARG A 403 3.60 16.85 25.92
CA ARG A 403 4.97 16.30 25.76
C ARG A 403 5.74 17.26 24.86
N LEU A 404 6.95 17.60 25.24
CA LEU A 404 7.82 18.47 24.48
C LEU A 404 9.13 17.74 24.16
N PHE A 405 9.55 17.83 22.89
CA PHE A 405 10.78 17.23 22.41
C PHE A 405 11.58 18.29 21.64
N ARG A 406 12.85 18.50 21.98
CA ARG A 406 13.72 19.38 21.22
C ARG A 406 14.51 18.58 20.18
N ILE A 407 13.85 18.31 19.07
CA ILE A 407 14.34 17.56 17.92
C ILE A 407 14.03 18.30 16.63
N SER A 408 14.80 18.04 15.58
CA SER A 408 14.65 18.74 14.31
C SER A 408 14.80 17.80 13.13
N PHE A 409 13.79 17.77 12.27
CA PHE A 409 13.86 17.12 10.96
C PHE A 409 14.14 18.12 9.82
N SER A 410 13.79 19.39 10.01
CA SER A 410 14.03 20.48 9.07
C SER A 410 15.48 20.98 9.05
N GLY A 411 16.27 20.64 10.07
CA GLY A 411 17.63 21.17 10.27
C GLY A 411 17.69 22.54 10.96
N GLU A 412 16.56 23.16 11.31
CA GLU A 412 16.52 24.41 12.08
C GLU A 412 16.39 24.14 13.59
N LEU A 413 16.51 25.19 14.43
CA LEU A 413 16.03 25.11 15.80
C LEU A 413 14.56 24.66 15.75
N ALA A 414 14.25 23.53 16.34
CA ALA A 414 12.90 22.99 16.28
C ALA A 414 12.50 22.26 17.56
N TYR A 415 11.21 22.21 17.76
CA TYR A 415 10.54 21.47 18.83
C TYR A 415 9.36 20.71 18.25
N GLU A 416 9.14 19.53 18.78
CA GLU A 416 7.87 18.84 18.58
C GLU A 416 7.08 18.89 19.88
N ILE A 417 5.85 19.40 19.80
CA ILE A 417 4.93 19.55 20.93
C ILE A 417 3.72 18.66 20.71
N ALA A 418 3.39 17.82 21.66
CA ALA A 418 2.25 16.91 21.60
C ALA A 418 1.29 17.12 22.76
N VAL A 419 -0.01 17.14 22.43
CA VAL A 419 -1.13 17.17 23.41
C VAL A 419 -2.08 15.99 23.17
N PRO A 420 -2.90 15.60 24.14
CA PRO A 420 -3.97 14.63 23.89
C PRO A 420 -4.80 15.04 22.66
N THR A 421 -5.10 14.10 21.80
CA THR A 421 -5.69 14.29 20.45
C THR A 421 -6.85 15.29 20.41
N ARG A 422 -7.75 15.25 21.41
CA ARG A 422 -8.91 16.14 21.51
C ARG A 422 -8.56 17.63 21.56
N TYR A 423 -7.32 17.98 21.85
CA TYR A 423 -6.86 19.37 21.94
C TYR A 423 -6.03 19.81 20.72
N GLY A 424 -5.88 18.93 19.71
CA GLY A 424 -5.00 19.20 18.57
C GLY A 424 -5.43 20.41 17.75
N ASP A 425 -6.72 20.57 17.45
CA ASP A 425 -7.23 21.76 16.74
C ASP A 425 -7.02 23.04 17.55
N ALA A 426 -7.28 23.01 18.84
CA ALA A 426 -7.05 24.15 19.70
C ALA A 426 -5.56 24.53 19.76
N LEU A 427 -4.67 23.53 19.90
CA LEU A 427 -3.23 23.80 20.00
C LEU A 427 -2.66 24.42 18.72
N ILE A 428 -3.04 23.94 17.54
CA ILE A 428 -2.53 24.56 16.30
C ILE A 428 -2.97 26.02 16.16
N ARG A 429 -4.20 26.34 16.56
CA ARG A 429 -4.70 27.71 16.55
C ARG A 429 -3.93 28.60 17.53
N GLU A 430 -3.62 28.09 18.73
CA GLU A 430 -2.80 28.80 19.73
C GLU A 430 -1.35 28.99 19.26
N ILE A 431 -0.73 28.00 18.63
CA ILE A 431 0.61 28.12 18.04
C ILE A 431 0.62 29.23 16.98
N MET A 432 -0.36 29.22 16.07
CA MET A 432 -0.47 30.25 15.04
C MET A 432 -0.72 31.66 15.62
N GLN A 433 -1.54 31.76 16.66
CA GLN A 433 -1.79 33.04 17.34
C GLN A 433 -0.54 33.54 18.07
N ALA A 434 0.15 32.66 18.78
CA ALA A 434 1.39 33.00 19.49
C ALA A 434 2.54 33.39 18.55
N GLY A 435 2.57 32.79 17.36
CA GLY A 435 3.58 33.04 16.34
C GLY A 435 3.30 34.23 15.43
N LYS A 436 2.13 34.88 15.53
CA LYS A 436 1.72 35.94 14.61
C LYS A 436 2.69 37.11 14.53
N GLU A 437 3.29 37.52 15.63
CA GLU A 437 4.29 38.60 15.66
C GLU A 437 5.64 38.21 15.04
N PHE A 438 5.86 36.92 14.80
CA PHE A 438 7.05 36.36 14.16
C PHE A 438 6.78 35.91 12.73
N ASP A 439 5.64 36.31 12.14
CA ASP A 439 5.22 35.91 10.79
C ASP A 439 5.22 34.39 10.61
N ILE A 440 4.70 33.65 11.61
CA ILE A 440 4.63 32.18 11.54
C ILE A 440 3.81 31.73 10.32
N VAL A 441 4.34 30.75 9.60
CA VAL A 441 3.64 30.12 8.47
C VAL A 441 3.32 28.66 8.79
N PRO A 442 2.15 28.15 8.35
CA PRO A 442 1.99 26.71 8.24
C PRO A 442 2.82 26.20 7.06
N TYR A 443 3.40 25.00 7.18
CA TYR A 443 4.08 24.36 6.06
C TYR A 443 3.66 22.91 5.92
N GLY A 444 3.60 22.44 4.67
CA GLY A 444 3.15 21.12 4.33
C GLY A 444 4.29 20.10 4.18
N THR A 445 3.91 18.90 3.71
CA THR A 445 4.85 17.79 3.51
C THR A 445 5.88 18.06 2.43
N GLU A 446 5.55 18.89 1.42
CA GLU A 446 6.50 19.26 0.35
C GLU A 446 7.62 20.16 0.90
N ALA A 447 7.29 21.21 1.65
CA ALA A 447 8.29 22.07 2.28
C ALA A 447 9.13 21.29 3.32
N LEU A 448 8.49 20.38 4.09
CA LEU A 448 9.21 19.46 4.97
C LEU A 448 10.19 18.58 4.18
N GLY A 449 9.77 18.07 3.01
CA GLY A 449 10.57 17.28 2.09
C GLY A 449 11.78 18.05 1.56
N VAL A 450 11.62 19.31 1.17
CA VAL A 450 12.74 20.18 0.74
C VAL A 450 13.73 20.37 1.89
N MET A 451 13.25 20.80 3.07
CA MET A 451 14.11 21.10 4.20
C MET A 451 14.90 19.88 4.71
N ARG A 452 14.31 18.66 4.68
CA ARG A 452 15.04 17.45 5.08
C ARG A 452 16.11 17.05 4.06
N ILE A 453 15.85 17.27 2.75
CA ILE A 453 16.85 17.02 1.69
C ILE A 453 18.00 18.00 1.85
N GLU A 454 17.73 19.27 2.06
CA GLU A 454 18.76 20.30 2.34
C GLU A 454 19.63 19.92 3.54
N LYS A 455 19.04 19.32 4.57
CA LYS A 455 19.77 18.86 5.76
C LYS A 455 20.45 17.51 5.59
N GLY A 456 20.06 16.73 4.56
CA GLY A 456 20.61 15.40 4.32
C GLY A 456 20.01 14.30 5.21
N HIS A 457 18.81 14.51 5.73
CA HIS A 457 18.13 13.49 6.51
C HIS A 457 17.52 12.43 5.57
N ALA A 458 17.87 11.17 5.81
CA ALA A 458 17.27 10.03 5.13
C ALA A 458 15.77 9.94 5.43
N ALA A 459 14.99 9.48 4.47
CA ALA A 459 13.57 9.23 4.59
C ALA A 459 13.18 7.95 3.83
N GLY A 460 11.90 7.69 3.62
CA GLY A 460 11.42 6.44 3.03
C GLY A 460 12.09 6.02 1.72
N ASN A 461 12.48 6.97 0.86
CA ASN A 461 13.18 6.66 -0.40
C ASN A 461 14.61 6.15 -0.18
N GLU A 462 15.27 6.58 0.88
CA GLU A 462 16.58 6.13 1.31
C GLU A 462 16.49 4.84 2.14
N LEU A 463 15.38 4.65 2.87
CA LEU A 463 15.05 3.45 3.66
C LEU A 463 14.17 2.50 2.83
N ASN A 464 14.62 2.12 1.65
CA ASN A 464 13.82 1.46 0.61
C ASN A 464 13.74 -0.08 0.73
N GLY A 465 14.23 -0.63 1.84
CA GLY A 465 14.21 -2.08 2.09
C GLY A 465 15.41 -2.85 1.52
N THR A 466 16.37 -2.17 0.87
CA THR A 466 17.63 -2.74 0.37
C THR A 466 18.88 -2.08 0.95
N THR A 467 18.73 -1.00 1.71
CA THR A 467 19.83 -0.20 2.24
C THR A 467 20.22 -0.63 3.65
N SER A 468 21.51 -0.76 3.89
CA SER A 468 22.07 -1.02 5.21
C SER A 468 22.44 0.29 5.94
N ALA A 469 22.76 0.18 7.23
CA ALA A 469 23.30 1.32 7.99
C ALA A 469 24.56 1.91 7.33
N LEU A 470 25.40 1.05 6.72
CA LEU A 470 26.61 1.48 6.03
C LEU A 470 26.30 2.31 4.78
N ASN A 471 25.30 1.90 4.01
CA ASN A 471 24.85 2.66 2.83
C ASN A 471 24.36 4.07 3.20
N LEU A 472 23.67 4.19 4.33
CA LEU A 472 23.13 5.45 4.85
C LEU A 472 24.20 6.37 5.50
N GLY A 473 25.47 5.97 5.54
CA GLY A 473 26.51 6.70 6.28
C GLY A 473 26.42 6.52 7.81
N MET A 474 25.54 5.65 8.29
CA MET A 474 25.23 5.41 9.70
C MET A 474 25.91 4.15 10.26
N GLY A 475 26.88 3.57 9.56
CA GLY A 475 27.56 2.34 9.99
C GLY A 475 28.16 2.41 11.39
N ARG A 476 28.60 3.60 11.83
CA ARG A 476 29.10 3.81 13.20
C ARG A 476 28.04 3.69 14.29
N MET A 477 26.74 3.74 13.93
CA MET A 477 25.64 3.54 14.87
C MET A 477 25.47 2.07 15.23
N VAL A 478 25.83 1.14 14.36
CA VAL A 478 25.77 -0.29 14.66
C VAL A 478 26.80 -0.64 15.73
N SER A 479 26.30 -0.84 16.93
CA SER A 479 27.15 -1.06 18.11
C SER A 479 27.72 -2.49 18.11
N LYS A 480 29.05 -2.59 18.17
CA LYS A 480 29.76 -3.86 18.36
C LYS A 480 29.86 -4.30 19.83
N LYS A 481 29.30 -3.52 20.76
CA LYS A 481 29.39 -3.75 22.21
C LYS A 481 28.14 -4.35 22.82
N LYS A 482 27.17 -4.67 22.01
CA LYS A 482 25.88 -5.24 22.44
C LYS A 482 25.22 -6.03 21.30
N ASP A 483 24.39 -6.96 21.65
CA ASP A 483 23.51 -7.62 20.69
C ASP A 483 22.32 -6.73 20.35
N SER A 484 21.89 -6.79 19.09
CA SER A 484 20.66 -6.16 18.61
C SER A 484 20.14 -6.89 17.38
N VAL A 485 18.87 -6.66 17.06
CA VAL A 485 18.30 -7.22 15.84
C VAL A 485 19.15 -6.81 14.64
N GLY A 486 19.50 -7.77 13.80
CA GLY A 486 20.23 -7.56 12.56
C GLY A 486 21.73 -7.26 12.71
N SER A 487 22.27 -7.10 13.94
CA SER A 487 23.69 -6.77 14.13
C SER A 487 24.63 -7.79 13.51
N VAL A 488 24.35 -9.10 13.65
CA VAL A 488 25.19 -10.17 13.11
C VAL A 488 25.21 -10.15 11.59
N LEU A 489 24.04 -10.13 10.95
CA LEU A 489 23.95 -10.16 9.48
C LEU A 489 24.29 -8.82 8.80
N SER A 490 24.33 -7.72 9.56
CA SER A 490 24.86 -6.45 9.04
C SER A 490 26.36 -6.49 8.74
N GLU A 491 27.09 -7.43 9.34
CA GLU A 491 28.54 -7.62 9.12
C GLU A 491 28.88 -8.57 7.96
N ARG A 492 27.88 -9.16 7.29
CA ARG A 492 28.14 -10.05 6.15
C ARG A 492 28.86 -9.32 5.01
N GLU A 493 29.75 -10.06 4.33
CA GLU A 493 30.63 -9.52 3.30
C GLU A 493 29.90 -8.74 2.21
N GLY A 494 28.79 -9.27 1.71
CA GLY A 494 28.02 -8.63 0.63
C GLY A 494 27.40 -7.26 0.97
N LEU A 495 27.29 -6.90 2.26
CA LEU A 495 26.85 -5.56 2.69
C LEU A 495 28.02 -4.60 2.97
N ASN A 496 29.26 -5.10 3.04
CA ASN A 496 30.43 -4.34 3.47
C ASN A 496 31.54 -4.30 2.42
N THR A 497 31.18 -4.35 1.13
CA THR A 497 32.14 -4.23 0.02
C THR A 497 32.72 -2.81 -0.06
N GLN A 498 33.94 -2.68 -0.60
CA GLN A 498 34.60 -1.37 -0.76
C GLN A 498 33.84 -0.45 -1.71
N ASP A 499 33.19 -1.02 -2.71
CA ASP A 499 32.36 -0.34 -3.70
C ASP A 499 30.88 -0.24 -3.29
N ALA A 500 30.55 -0.55 -2.03
CA ALA A 500 29.19 -0.44 -1.53
C ALA A 500 28.59 0.94 -1.84
N LEU A 501 27.32 0.96 -2.19
CA LEU A 501 26.57 2.21 -2.39
C LEU A 501 26.62 3.06 -1.10
N LYS A 502 26.86 4.37 -1.24
CA LYS A 502 26.89 5.34 -0.14
C LYS A 502 25.97 6.51 -0.44
N LEU A 503 25.23 6.93 0.56
CA LEU A 503 24.39 8.12 0.49
C LEU A 503 25.26 9.37 0.40
N VAL A 504 25.08 10.12 -0.68
CA VAL A 504 25.75 11.40 -0.94
C VAL A 504 24.76 12.41 -1.55
N GLY A 505 25.18 13.66 -1.63
CA GLY A 505 24.44 14.72 -2.31
C GLY A 505 24.87 14.87 -3.76
N PHE A 506 23.99 15.46 -4.56
CA PHE A 506 24.24 15.81 -5.96
C PHE A 506 23.77 17.22 -6.26
N MET A 507 24.60 18.01 -6.90
CA MET A 507 24.27 19.33 -7.40
C MET A 507 24.54 19.38 -8.91
N PRO A 508 23.67 20.00 -9.72
CA PRO A 508 23.92 20.13 -11.15
C PRO A 508 25.10 21.08 -11.39
N VAL A 509 25.96 20.75 -12.34
CA VAL A 509 27.08 21.63 -12.73
C VAL A 509 26.57 22.92 -13.37
N ASN A 510 25.52 22.82 -14.16
CA ASN A 510 24.75 23.98 -14.61
C ASN A 510 23.50 24.10 -13.70
N THR A 511 23.39 25.19 -12.97
CA THR A 511 22.36 25.41 -11.96
C THR A 511 20.92 25.31 -12.50
N ASP A 512 20.71 25.49 -13.79
CA ASP A 512 19.41 25.39 -14.45
C ASP A 512 18.99 23.93 -14.75
N ASP A 513 19.95 23.00 -14.71
CA ASP A 513 19.68 21.60 -15.00
C ASP A 513 18.89 20.94 -13.86
N PRO A 514 17.81 20.19 -14.15
CA PRO A 514 17.03 19.54 -13.13
C PRO A 514 17.71 18.28 -12.58
N VAL A 515 17.52 18.01 -11.29
CA VAL A 515 17.84 16.72 -10.68
C VAL A 515 16.52 16.00 -10.39
N SER A 516 16.40 14.75 -10.84
CA SER A 516 15.16 13.97 -10.70
C SER A 516 15.38 12.68 -9.91
N ALA A 517 14.45 12.38 -9.00
CA ALA A 517 14.45 11.08 -8.33
C ALA A 517 14.26 9.94 -9.34
N GLY A 518 14.98 8.84 -9.14
CA GLY A 518 15.01 7.70 -10.05
C GLY A 518 15.99 7.83 -11.22
N ALA A 519 16.66 8.98 -11.40
CA ALA A 519 17.73 9.11 -12.39
C ALA A 519 18.96 8.27 -11.99
N HIS A 520 19.61 7.70 -13.00
CA HIS A 520 20.81 6.87 -12.83
C HIS A 520 22.09 7.70 -12.90
N LEU A 521 23.15 7.20 -12.31
CA LEU A 521 24.44 7.84 -12.24
C LEU A 521 25.46 7.03 -13.03
N MET A 522 26.10 7.67 -14.01
CA MET A 522 27.08 7.06 -14.91
C MET A 522 28.41 7.79 -14.83
N SER A 523 29.52 7.08 -15.09
CA SER A 523 30.79 7.76 -15.32
C SER A 523 30.73 8.61 -16.59
N SER A 524 31.45 9.73 -16.62
CA SER A 524 31.56 10.56 -17.82
C SER A 524 32.00 9.74 -19.02
N GLY A 525 31.25 9.84 -20.14
CA GLY A 525 31.57 9.16 -21.39
C GLY A 525 31.21 7.66 -21.46
N SER A 526 30.69 7.05 -20.39
CA SER A 526 30.25 5.65 -20.44
C SER A 526 28.92 5.47 -21.18
N PRO A 527 28.68 4.29 -21.79
CA PRO A 527 27.37 3.95 -22.33
C PRO A 527 26.27 3.98 -21.26
N VAL A 528 25.03 4.26 -21.71
CA VAL A 528 23.85 4.21 -20.83
C VAL A 528 23.29 2.79 -20.84
N ASP A 529 23.80 1.97 -19.96
CA ASP A 529 23.35 0.59 -19.76
C ASP A 529 23.56 0.13 -18.30
N ALA A 530 22.93 -0.96 -17.92
CA ALA A 530 22.97 -1.49 -16.56
C ALA A 530 24.40 -1.86 -16.09
N LYS A 531 25.31 -2.18 -17.00
CA LYS A 531 26.69 -2.57 -16.65
C LYS A 531 27.51 -1.37 -16.14
N HIS A 532 27.20 -0.18 -16.65
CA HIS A 532 27.91 1.06 -16.31
C HIS A 532 27.19 1.89 -15.26
N ASP A 533 26.06 1.39 -14.75
CA ASP A 533 25.31 2.03 -13.66
C ASP A 533 26.09 1.99 -12.36
N GLN A 534 26.29 3.18 -11.77
CA GLN A 534 27.05 3.37 -10.54
C GLN A 534 26.20 3.79 -9.36
N GLY A 535 24.92 4.04 -9.59
CA GLY A 535 24.01 4.47 -8.54
C GLY A 535 22.79 5.22 -9.05
N TYR A 536 22.03 5.79 -8.15
CA TYR A 536 20.77 6.44 -8.51
C TYR A 536 20.38 7.52 -7.50
N ILE A 537 19.57 8.49 -7.96
CA ILE A 537 18.98 9.53 -7.13
C ILE A 537 17.74 8.98 -6.43
N THR A 538 17.69 9.11 -5.11
CA THR A 538 16.54 8.67 -4.30
C THR A 538 15.53 9.78 -4.06
N SER A 539 16.01 10.98 -3.79
CA SER A 539 15.20 12.16 -3.51
C SER A 539 15.79 13.39 -4.17
N ALA A 540 14.94 14.22 -4.73
CA ALA A 540 15.37 15.45 -5.39
C ALA A 540 14.35 16.56 -5.13
N CYS A 541 14.81 17.80 -5.07
CA CYS A 541 13.98 18.98 -4.99
C CYS A 541 14.70 20.21 -5.58
N PHE A 542 13.93 21.25 -5.84
CA PHE A 542 14.51 22.58 -5.96
C PHE A 542 14.68 23.18 -4.56
N SER A 543 15.87 23.63 -4.22
CA SER A 543 16.14 24.33 -2.98
C SER A 543 16.02 25.83 -3.17
N PRO A 544 15.03 26.50 -2.56
CA PRO A 544 14.94 27.96 -2.65
C PRO A 544 16.05 28.67 -1.88
N ASN A 545 16.70 27.99 -0.92
CA ASN A 545 17.85 28.54 -0.19
C ASN A 545 19.11 28.58 -1.04
N LEU A 546 19.32 27.57 -1.90
CA LEU A 546 20.48 27.43 -2.76
C LEU A 546 20.22 27.93 -4.18
N ASN A 547 18.95 28.20 -4.49
CA ASN A 547 18.45 28.60 -5.80
C ASN A 547 18.88 27.63 -6.93
N CYS A 548 18.89 26.34 -6.65
CA CYS A 548 19.19 25.29 -7.62
C CYS A 548 18.51 23.96 -7.24
N HIS A 549 18.50 23.04 -8.18
CA HIS A 549 18.12 21.65 -7.88
C HIS A 549 19.18 20.95 -7.06
N ILE A 550 18.75 20.12 -6.09
CA ILE A 550 19.62 19.26 -5.30
C ILE A 550 19.04 17.86 -5.24
N GLY A 551 19.88 16.87 -5.03
CA GLY A 551 19.42 15.47 -4.86
C GLY A 551 20.22 14.72 -3.81
N LEU A 552 19.56 13.82 -3.12
CA LEU A 552 20.18 12.73 -2.36
C LEU A 552 20.16 11.47 -3.21
N GLY A 553 21.18 10.66 -3.12
CA GLY A 553 21.23 9.41 -3.87
C GLY A 553 22.33 8.48 -3.39
N PHE A 554 22.30 7.28 -3.89
CA PHE A 554 23.32 6.28 -3.62
C PHE A 554 24.30 6.18 -4.78
N LEU A 555 25.60 6.25 -4.47
CA LEU A 555 26.69 6.12 -5.44
C LEU A 555 27.68 5.07 -4.95
N LYS A 556 28.20 4.21 -5.83
CA LYS A 556 29.30 3.28 -5.51
C LYS A 556 30.48 4.03 -4.94
N ALA A 557 30.92 3.64 -3.73
CA ALA A 557 31.98 4.31 -2.98
C ALA A 557 31.81 5.85 -2.89
N GLY A 558 30.57 6.34 -2.82
CA GLY A 558 30.23 7.75 -2.98
C GLY A 558 30.90 8.67 -1.97
N ASP A 559 31.09 8.23 -0.74
CA ASP A 559 31.77 8.97 0.33
C ASP A 559 33.25 9.31 0.04
N THR A 560 33.90 8.56 -0.85
CA THR A 560 35.28 8.81 -1.30
C THR A 560 35.36 9.61 -2.61
N ARG A 561 34.20 9.95 -3.18
CA ARG A 561 34.09 10.59 -4.52
C ARG A 561 33.54 12.02 -4.46
N ILE A 562 33.54 12.63 -3.30
CA ILE A 562 33.13 14.03 -3.11
C ILE A 562 34.01 14.95 -3.98
N GLY A 563 33.37 15.85 -4.76
CA GLY A 563 33.99 16.74 -5.75
C GLY A 563 34.12 16.13 -7.14
N GLU A 564 33.80 14.84 -7.32
CA GLU A 564 33.78 14.22 -8.66
C GLU A 564 32.56 14.68 -9.45
N VAL A 565 32.73 14.86 -10.77
CA VAL A 565 31.63 15.13 -11.69
C VAL A 565 31.22 13.85 -12.39
N VAL A 566 29.99 13.43 -12.15
CA VAL A 566 29.36 12.25 -12.76
C VAL A 566 28.23 12.68 -13.71
N ARG A 567 27.76 11.75 -14.53
CA ARG A 567 26.67 11.98 -15.47
C ARG A 567 25.36 11.47 -14.89
N LEU A 568 24.36 12.34 -14.78
CA LEU A 568 23.01 12.00 -14.38
C LEU A 568 22.18 11.73 -15.63
N VAL A 569 21.57 10.56 -15.70
CA VAL A 569 20.79 10.11 -16.86
C VAL A 569 19.42 9.61 -16.43
N SER A 570 18.37 10.12 -17.06
CA SER A 570 17.00 9.61 -16.91
C SER A 570 16.41 9.34 -18.29
N PRO A 571 16.45 8.09 -18.79
CA PRO A 571 15.91 7.75 -20.10
C PRO A 571 14.40 8.05 -20.24
N LEU A 572 13.65 7.99 -19.12
CA LEU A 572 12.22 8.26 -19.12
C LEU A 572 11.86 9.74 -19.35
N THR A 573 12.72 10.65 -18.88
CA THR A 573 12.50 12.10 -18.99
C THR A 573 13.42 12.75 -20.02
N GLY A 574 14.35 11.99 -20.61
CA GLY A 574 15.35 12.48 -21.55
C GLY A 574 16.44 13.35 -20.92
N GLN A 575 16.59 13.32 -19.60
CA GLN A 575 17.66 14.05 -18.90
C GLN A 575 19.00 13.35 -19.12
N ASP A 576 20.02 14.14 -19.44
CA ASP A 576 21.39 13.69 -19.60
C ASP A 576 22.34 14.88 -19.43
N HIS A 577 22.83 15.08 -18.21
CA HIS A 577 23.69 16.21 -17.86
C HIS A 577 24.66 15.85 -16.73
N LYS A 578 25.52 16.78 -16.36
CA LYS A 578 26.57 16.59 -15.37
C LYS A 578 26.10 17.06 -13.99
N VAL A 579 26.39 16.27 -12.99
CA VAL A 579 26.20 16.62 -11.57
C VAL A 579 27.49 16.41 -10.80
N GLU A 580 27.74 17.28 -9.84
CA GLU A 580 28.83 17.14 -8.89
C GLU A 580 28.38 16.33 -7.68
N VAL A 581 29.21 15.40 -7.24
CA VAL A 581 29.03 14.63 -6.00
C VAL A 581 29.46 15.52 -4.83
N VAL A 582 28.52 15.78 -3.94
CA VAL A 582 28.76 16.64 -2.78
C VAL A 582 28.37 15.92 -1.47
N SER A 583 28.67 16.53 -0.33
CA SER A 583 28.13 16.04 0.95
C SER A 583 26.60 15.99 0.90
N ALA A 584 26.00 14.99 1.53
CA ALA A 584 24.55 14.92 1.68
C ALA A 584 23.95 16.09 2.48
N HIS A 585 24.78 16.86 3.20
CA HIS A 585 24.37 17.98 4.03
C HIS A 585 24.59 19.31 3.29
N PHE A 586 23.56 19.78 2.59
CA PHE A 586 23.65 21.00 1.76
C PHE A 586 23.53 22.28 2.59
N VAL A 587 22.73 22.25 3.67
CA VAL A 587 22.45 23.39 4.54
C VAL A 587 22.83 23.03 5.97
N ASP A 588 23.57 23.92 6.64
CA ASP A 588 24.01 23.76 8.04
C ASP A 588 24.71 22.42 8.29
N PRO A 589 25.81 22.09 7.59
CA PRO A 589 26.46 20.78 7.71
C PRO A 589 26.90 20.46 9.12
N ASP A 590 27.33 21.45 9.88
CA ASP A 590 27.82 21.29 11.27
C ASP A 590 26.67 21.24 12.30
N GLY A 591 25.44 21.53 11.90
CA GLY A 591 24.26 21.48 12.76
C GLY A 591 24.23 22.58 13.81
N GLU A 592 24.75 23.77 13.50
CA GLU A 592 24.72 24.93 14.39
C GLU A 592 23.31 25.46 14.60
N ARG A 593 22.51 25.56 13.52
CA ARG A 593 21.13 26.05 13.57
C ARG A 593 20.24 25.18 14.46
N LEU A 594 20.32 23.86 14.32
CA LEU A 594 19.48 22.96 15.12
C LEU A 594 19.87 22.91 16.61
N ARG A 595 21.10 23.35 16.95
CA ARG A 595 21.60 23.43 18.34
C ARG A 595 21.46 24.82 18.95
N ALA A 596 21.05 25.83 18.15
CA ALA A 596 20.96 27.24 18.54
C ALA A 596 20.05 27.51 19.77
#